data_9ae4cfa557013bfb624d2cd7a398d046
#
_entry.id   9ae4cfa557013bfb624d2cd7a398d046
#
_cell.length_a   1.000
_cell.length_b   1.000
_cell.length_c   1.000
_cell.angle_alpha   90.00
_cell.angle_beta   90.00
_cell.angle_gamma   90.00
#
_symmetry.space_group_name_H-M   'P 1'
#
loop_
_entity.id
_entity.type
_entity.pdbx_description
1 polymer ?
#
loop_
_entity_poly.entity_id
_entity_poly.type
_entity_poly.pdbx_seq_one_letter_code
_entity_poly.pdbx_strand_id
1 'polypeptide(L)'
;MRQDYLKDKITADYAIACFQTDIRYLLRPSAFLDLAQEIAIIGAETLEFGDRQLHPYDCAWVLARQHVRFERPVRHADRIRMVTWHKGLDGPYFLRDYQLLDAEGNPAVNSTSSWVVMDLAERRIARADFIATIIPGAPQSPDHAIEERAPKVNLPRGAELERIGEHRVLYSDVDHNRHANNVKYTAWVMDALPQDLVCEKSLRELTVNFNREVRPGETVELYRALAPDGAYIVEGRCGDRQVFIERLLFEA
;
A
#
# COMPACT_ATOMS: atom_id res chain seq x y z
N MET A 1 4.72 8.52 -20.47
CA MET A 1 4.69 7.18 -19.85
C MET A 1 4.44 6.17 -20.95
N ARG A 2 5.33 5.23 -21.17
CA ARG A 2 5.14 4.15 -22.14
C ARG A 2 4.55 2.97 -21.37
N GLN A 3 3.41 2.47 -21.78
CA GLN A 3 2.73 1.32 -21.18
C GLN A 3 2.90 0.15 -22.15
N ASP A 4 3.54 -0.91 -21.69
CA ASP A 4 3.63 -2.17 -22.41
C ASP A 4 2.81 -3.22 -21.65
N TYR A 5 2.00 -3.96 -22.37
CA TYR A 5 1.12 -5.00 -21.84
C TYR A 5 1.73 -6.37 -22.15
N LEU A 6 2.27 -7.01 -21.15
CA LEU A 6 2.47 -8.46 -21.18
C LEU A 6 1.12 -9.10 -20.84
N LYS A 7 0.80 -10.23 -21.43
CA LYS A 7 -0.52 -10.89 -21.43
C LYS A 7 -1.27 -10.92 -20.06
N ASP A 8 -0.53 -10.85 -18.95
CA ASP A 8 -1.02 -10.93 -17.56
C ASP A 8 -0.37 -9.89 -16.63
N LYS A 9 0.57 -9.06 -17.13
CA LYS A 9 1.30 -8.04 -16.38
C LYS A 9 1.17 -6.68 -17.02
N ILE A 10 1.06 -5.67 -16.20
CA ILE A 10 1.05 -4.26 -16.60
C ILE A 10 2.39 -3.64 -16.21
N THR A 11 2.97 -2.88 -17.11
CA THR A 11 4.25 -2.20 -16.88
C THR A 11 4.15 -0.71 -17.17
N ALA A 12 4.90 0.10 -16.43
CA ALA A 12 5.04 1.52 -16.67
C ALA A 12 6.46 1.99 -16.32
N ASP A 13 7.06 2.76 -17.22
CA ASP A 13 8.39 3.33 -17.02
C ASP A 13 8.29 4.73 -16.41
N TYR A 14 9.13 4.99 -15.40
CA TYR A 14 9.21 6.27 -14.70
C TYR A 14 10.67 6.73 -14.58
N ALA A 15 10.82 8.01 -14.29
CA ALA A 15 12.05 8.57 -13.73
C ALA A 15 11.69 9.12 -12.34
N ILE A 16 12.47 8.78 -11.32
CA ILE A 16 12.20 9.22 -9.94
C ILE A 16 12.41 10.72 -9.84
N ALA A 17 11.34 11.44 -9.57
CA ALA A 17 11.35 12.90 -9.42
C ALA A 17 11.85 13.34 -8.02
N CYS A 18 12.38 14.56 -7.92
CA CYS A 18 12.90 15.07 -6.65
C CYS A 18 11.87 15.09 -5.52
N PHE A 19 10.60 15.38 -5.81
CA PHE A 19 9.52 15.40 -4.82
C PHE A 19 9.12 14.00 -4.31
N GLN A 20 9.60 12.93 -4.93
CA GLN A 20 9.39 11.55 -4.52
C GLN A 20 10.48 11.04 -3.57
N THR A 21 11.52 11.84 -3.32
CA THR A 21 12.69 11.44 -2.54
C THR A 21 12.79 12.14 -1.20
N ASP A 22 13.52 11.55 -0.28
CA ASP A 22 13.87 12.09 1.03
C ASP A 22 15.13 12.97 0.97
N ILE A 23 15.62 13.41 2.13
CA ILE A 23 16.83 14.24 2.27
C ILE A 23 18.11 13.52 1.82
N ARG A 24 18.11 12.20 1.70
CA ARG A 24 19.23 11.38 1.19
C ARG A 24 19.09 11.08 -0.30
N TYR A 25 18.14 11.72 -0.97
CA TYR A 25 17.76 11.44 -2.36
C TYR A 25 17.25 10.02 -2.60
N LEU A 26 16.76 9.32 -1.56
CA LEU A 26 16.16 8.00 -1.64
C LEU A 26 14.65 8.09 -1.83
N LEU A 27 14.09 7.15 -2.61
CA LEU A 27 12.65 7.02 -2.81
C LEU A 27 11.95 6.85 -1.46
N ARG A 28 11.01 7.76 -1.15
CA ARG A 28 10.20 7.64 0.07
C ARG A 28 9.28 6.42 0.01
N PRO A 29 9.05 5.74 1.13
CA PRO A 29 8.08 4.64 1.18
C PRO A 29 6.68 5.03 0.67
N SER A 30 6.19 6.22 1.04
CA SER A 30 4.90 6.75 0.55
C SER A 30 4.91 6.97 -0.97
N ALA A 31 6.01 7.44 -1.55
CA ALA A 31 6.11 7.62 -3.00
C ALA A 31 6.09 6.28 -3.77
N PHE A 32 6.67 5.21 -3.20
CA PHE A 32 6.50 3.86 -3.76
C PHE A 32 5.03 3.42 -3.71
N LEU A 33 4.33 3.67 -2.59
CA LEU A 33 2.91 3.33 -2.46
C LEU A 33 2.03 4.11 -3.44
N ASP A 34 2.36 5.40 -3.73
CA ASP A 34 1.68 6.20 -4.76
C ASP A 34 1.84 5.55 -6.15
N LEU A 35 3.06 5.14 -6.52
CA LEU A 35 3.32 4.45 -7.79
C LEU A 35 2.60 3.10 -7.86
N ALA A 36 2.58 2.34 -6.76
CA ALA A 36 1.90 1.05 -6.67
C ALA A 36 0.38 1.19 -6.80
N GLN A 37 -0.22 2.21 -6.15
CA GLN A 37 -1.64 2.51 -6.27
C GLN A 37 -2.01 2.89 -7.71
N GLU A 38 -1.25 3.77 -8.34
CA GLU A 38 -1.51 4.23 -9.70
C GLU A 38 -1.46 3.07 -10.71
N ILE A 39 -0.39 2.26 -10.66
CA ILE A 39 -0.27 1.12 -11.60
C ILE A 39 -1.31 0.02 -11.32
N ALA A 40 -1.79 -0.12 -10.08
CA ALA A 40 -2.86 -1.05 -9.74
C ALA A 40 -4.19 -0.64 -10.39
N ILE A 41 -4.52 0.66 -10.34
CA ILE A 41 -5.73 1.23 -10.96
C ILE A 41 -5.65 1.03 -12.47
N ILE A 42 -4.54 1.44 -13.11
CA ILE A 42 -4.32 1.25 -14.55
C ILE A 42 -4.45 -0.23 -14.92
N GLY A 43 -3.86 -1.11 -14.13
CA GLY A 43 -3.89 -2.56 -14.38
C GLY A 43 -5.28 -3.16 -14.26
N ALA A 44 -6.04 -2.77 -13.24
CA ALA A 44 -7.39 -3.25 -13.03
C ALA A 44 -8.34 -2.78 -14.15
N GLU A 45 -8.26 -1.52 -14.55
CA GLU A 45 -9.07 -0.96 -15.65
C GLU A 45 -8.71 -1.61 -17.00
N THR A 46 -7.41 -1.82 -17.27
CA THR A 46 -6.93 -2.42 -18.52
C THR A 46 -7.38 -3.89 -18.67
N LEU A 47 -7.39 -4.61 -17.56
CA LEU A 47 -7.76 -6.04 -17.52
C LEU A 47 -9.26 -6.24 -17.26
N GLU A 48 -10.06 -5.19 -17.34
CA GLU A 48 -11.53 -5.20 -17.23
C GLU A 48 -12.06 -5.76 -15.88
N PHE A 49 -11.34 -5.47 -14.79
CA PHE A 49 -11.82 -5.74 -13.43
C PHE A 49 -11.60 -4.54 -12.47
N GLY A 50 -11.59 -3.33 -13.04
CA GLY A 50 -11.47 -2.08 -12.30
C GLY A 50 -12.82 -1.56 -11.77
N ASP A 51 -12.82 -0.28 -11.38
CA ASP A 51 -13.99 0.38 -10.82
C ASP A 51 -15.16 0.46 -11.81
N ARG A 52 -14.88 0.53 -13.12
CA ARG A 52 -15.93 0.55 -14.15
C ARG A 52 -16.82 -0.69 -14.12
N GLN A 53 -16.25 -1.85 -13.79
CA GLN A 53 -16.98 -3.11 -13.68
C GLN A 53 -17.75 -3.21 -12.37
N LEU A 54 -17.26 -2.59 -11.29
CA LEU A 54 -17.86 -2.64 -9.97
C LEU A 54 -18.93 -1.59 -9.71
N HIS A 55 -18.72 -0.39 -10.20
CA HIS A 55 -19.59 0.77 -9.95
C HIS A 55 -21.09 0.54 -10.29
N PRO A 56 -21.47 -0.18 -11.39
CA PRO A 56 -22.88 -0.46 -11.68
C PRO A 56 -23.58 -1.31 -10.61
N TYR A 57 -22.82 -1.97 -9.76
CA TYR A 57 -23.32 -2.85 -8.70
C TYR A 57 -23.14 -2.26 -7.28
N ASP A 58 -22.85 -0.96 -7.21
CA ASP A 58 -22.59 -0.26 -5.94
C ASP A 58 -21.47 -0.94 -5.12
N CYS A 59 -20.43 -1.41 -5.82
CA CYS A 59 -19.28 -2.06 -5.27
C CYS A 59 -18.00 -1.27 -5.55
N ALA A 60 -16.99 -1.42 -4.68
CA ALA A 60 -15.68 -0.79 -4.85
C ALA A 60 -14.54 -1.71 -4.37
N TRP A 61 -13.36 -1.50 -4.95
CA TRP A 61 -12.13 -2.09 -4.44
C TRP A 61 -11.67 -1.42 -3.14
N VAL A 62 -11.36 -2.21 -2.14
CA VAL A 62 -10.78 -1.74 -0.88
C VAL A 62 -9.46 -2.47 -0.63
N LEU A 63 -8.39 -1.70 -0.51
CA LEU A 63 -7.08 -2.21 -0.09
C LEU A 63 -7.14 -2.54 1.40
N ALA A 64 -6.96 -3.82 1.73
CA ALA A 64 -6.97 -4.28 3.11
C ALA A 64 -5.57 -4.32 3.73
N ARG A 65 -4.56 -4.75 2.95
CA ARG A 65 -3.17 -4.88 3.42
C ARG A 65 -2.20 -4.70 2.28
N GLN A 66 -1.01 -4.19 2.63
CA GLN A 66 0.14 -4.17 1.73
C GLN A 66 1.41 -4.50 2.50
N HIS A 67 2.28 -5.29 1.89
CA HIS A 67 3.61 -5.62 2.40
C HIS A 67 4.64 -5.27 1.33
N VAL A 68 5.71 -4.60 1.74
CA VAL A 68 6.76 -4.07 0.87
C VAL A 68 8.12 -4.48 1.42
N ARG A 69 9.00 -4.96 0.54
CA ARG A 69 10.42 -5.20 0.82
C ARG A 69 11.27 -4.29 -0.06
N PHE A 70 12.10 -3.47 0.56
CA PHE A 70 13.06 -2.58 -0.11
C PHE A 70 14.40 -3.32 -0.20
N GLU A 71 14.68 -3.92 -1.35
CA GLU A 71 15.85 -4.77 -1.58
C GLU A 71 17.11 -3.94 -1.84
N ARG A 72 16.92 -2.81 -2.54
CA ARG A 72 17.99 -1.90 -2.93
C ARG A 72 17.53 -0.45 -2.91
N PRO A 73 18.46 0.50 -2.64
CA PRO A 73 18.12 1.91 -2.67
C PRO A 73 17.75 2.35 -4.10
N VAL A 74 16.65 3.09 -4.21
CA VAL A 74 16.21 3.76 -5.44
C VAL A 74 16.39 5.26 -5.22
N ARG A 75 17.01 5.96 -6.18
CA ARG A 75 17.46 7.35 -6.01
C ARG A 75 16.76 8.31 -6.96
N HIS A 76 16.86 9.60 -6.65
CA HIS A 76 16.48 10.65 -7.57
C HIS A 76 17.13 10.46 -8.94
N ALA A 77 16.34 10.67 -10.00
CA ALA A 77 16.70 10.53 -11.40
C ALA A 77 16.92 9.09 -11.90
N ASP A 78 16.86 8.07 -11.03
CA ASP A 78 16.88 6.68 -11.49
C ASP A 78 15.73 6.42 -12.45
N ARG A 79 16.03 5.69 -13.52
CA ARG A 79 15.02 5.15 -14.42
C ARG A 79 14.59 3.80 -13.88
N ILE A 80 13.30 3.67 -13.68
CA ILE A 80 12.71 2.47 -13.11
C ILE A 80 11.54 1.98 -13.95
N ARG A 81 11.25 0.70 -13.83
CA ARG A 81 10.03 0.09 -14.36
C ARG A 81 9.19 -0.46 -13.24
N MET A 82 7.96 0.04 -13.12
CA MET A 82 6.95 -0.59 -12.28
C MET A 82 6.28 -1.71 -13.06
N VAL A 83 6.10 -2.85 -12.40
CA VAL A 83 5.38 -4.02 -12.92
C VAL A 83 4.34 -4.44 -11.89
N THR A 84 3.11 -4.75 -12.33
CA THR A 84 2.08 -5.29 -11.45
C THR A 84 1.28 -6.39 -12.14
N TRP A 85 0.78 -7.33 -11.35
CA TRP A 85 -0.08 -8.41 -11.81
C TRP A 85 -1.00 -8.92 -10.70
N HIS A 86 -2.12 -9.47 -11.12
CA HIS A 86 -2.98 -10.24 -10.22
C HIS A 86 -2.42 -11.65 -10.09
N LYS A 87 -2.17 -12.13 -8.85
CA LYS A 87 -1.57 -13.43 -8.61
C LYS A 87 -2.55 -14.48 -8.10
N GLY A 88 -3.82 -14.13 -7.93
CA GLY A 88 -4.86 -15.07 -7.57
C GLY A 88 -5.71 -14.63 -6.39
N LEU A 89 -6.44 -15.59 -5.84
CA LEU A 89 -7.37 -15.42 -4.73
C LEU A 89 -6.89 -16.20 -3.50
N ASP A 90 -7.08 -15.63 -2.32
CA ASP A 90 -6.91 -16.33 -1.03
C ASP A 90 -8.08 -15.97 -0.11
N GLY A 91 -9.07 -16.85 -0.01
CA GLY A 91 -10.33 -16.57 0.64
C GLY A 91 -11.06 -15.39 -0.01
N PRO A 92 -11.40 -14.34 0.75
CA PRO A 92 -12.07 -13.16 0.19
C PRO A 92 -11.09 -12.16 -0.47
N TYR A 93 -9.78 -12.43 -0.43
CA TYR A 93 -8.76 -11.50 -0.90
C TYR A 93 -8.37 -11.77 -2.35
N PHE A 94 -8.35 -10.71 -3.14
CA PHE A 94 -7.67 -10.64 -4.43
C PHE A 94 -6.24 -10.19 -4.17
N LEU A 95 -5.28 -11.02 -4.57
CA LEU A 95 -3.86 -10.76 -4.33
C LEU A 95 -3.23 -10.12 -5.56
N ARG A 96 -2.46 -9.07 -5.33
CA ARG A 96 -1.75 -8.35 -6.38
C ARG A 96 -0.30 -8.12 -5.97
N ASP A 97 0.60 -8.43 -6.88
CA ASP A 97 2.03 -8.21 -6.69
C ASP A 97 2.53 -7.02 -7.49
N TYR A 98 3.63 -6.46 -7.02
CA TYR A 98 4.31 -5.33 -7.64
C TYR A 98 5.82 -5.54 -7.57
N GLN A 99 6.50 -5.11 -8.61
CA GLN A 99 7.95 -4.95 -8.61
C GLN A 99 8.32 -3.57 -9.14
N LEU A 100 9.27 -2.94 -8.47
CA LEU A 100 9.99 -1.81 -9.01
C LEU A 100 11.35 -2.34 -9.45
N LEU A 101 11.58 -2.32 -10.75
CA LEU A 101 12.81 -2.80 -11.37
C LEU A 101 13.73 -1.62 -11.67
N ASP A 102 15.04 -1.81 -11.48
CA ASP A 102 16.08 -0.86 -11.92
C ASP A 102 16.25 -0.89 -13.45
N ALA A 103 17.18 -0.08 -13.96
CA ALA A 103 17.46 0.02 -15.40
C ALA A 103 17.99 -1.30 -16.00
N GLU A 104 18.61 -2.14 -15.19
CA GLU A 104 19.12 -3.46 -15.56
C GLU A 104 18.07 -4.57 -15.47
N GLY A 105 16.86 -4.24 -14.97
CA GLY A 105 15.75 -5.17 -14.82
C GLY A 105 15.76 -5.97 -13.51
N ASN A 106 16.60 -5.60 -12.55
CA ASN A 106 16.64 -6.29 -11.26
C ASN A 106 15.63 -5.66 -10.27
N PRO A 107 14.94 -6.46 -9.42
CA PRO A 107 14.02 -5.93 -8.43
C PRO A 107 14.75 -5.08 -7.38
N ALA A 108 14.36 -3.79 -7.27
CA ALA A 108 14.78 -2.89 -6.20
C ALA A 108 13.73 -2.84 -5.07
N VAL A 109 12.44 -3.00 -5.40
CA VAL A 109 11.37 -3.13 -4.43
C VAL A 109 10.43 -4.24 -4.88
N ASN A 110 10.07 -5.13 -3.96
CA ASN A 110 9.03 -6.14 -4.10
C ASN A 110 7.86 -5.81 -3.18
N SER A 111 6.64 -6.02 -3.64
CA SER A 111 5.45 -5.78 -2.81
C SER A 111 4.32 -6.74 -3.17
N THR A 112 3.51 -7.05 -2.16
CA THR A 112 2.25 -7.79 -2.32
C THR A 112 1.14 -7.07 -1.58
N SER A 113 -0.06 -7.09 -2.14
CA SER A 113 -1.24 -6.47 -1.54
C SER A 113 -2.44 -7.41 -1.55
N SER A 114 -3.33 -7.21 -0.58
CA SER A 114 -4.59 -7.95 -0.43
C SER A 114 -5.75 -6.99 -0.55
N TRP A 115 -6.59 -7.20 -1.54
CA TRP A 115 -7.76 -6.38 -1.85
C TRP A 115 -9.04 -7.14 -1.59
N VAL A 116 -10.10 -6.44 -1.26
CA VAL A 116 -11.45 -7.00 -1.18
C VAL A 116 -12.41 -6.15 -2.01
N VAL A 117 -13.48 -6.75 -2.50
CA VAL A 117 -14.60 -6.01 -3.05
C VAL A 117 -15.60 -5.74 -1.94
N MET A 118 -15.92 -4.47 -1.73
CA MET A 118 -16.93 -4.03 -0.76
C MET A 118 -18.22 -3.71 -1.47
N ASP A 119 -19.32 -4.25 -0.95
CA ASP A 119 -20.67 -3.80 -1.20
C ASP A 119 -20.87 -2.50 -0.38
N LEU A 120 -21.06 -1.37 -1.06
CA LEU A 120 -21.11 -0.05 -0.43
C LEU A 120 -22.47 0.19 0.26
N ALA A 121 -23.55 -0.42 -0.23
CA ALA A 121 -24.87 -0.32 0.37
C ALA A 121 -24.94 -1.08 1.70
N GLU A 122 -24.46 -2.34 1.70
CA GLU A 122 -24.46 -3.22 2.86
C GLU A 122 -23.24 -2.99 3.79
N ARG A 123 -22.22 -2.26 3.33
CA ARG A 123 -20.95 -2.01 4.03
C ARG A 123 -20.25 -3.29 4.50
N ARG A 124 -20.25 -4.30 3.66
CA ARG A 124 -19.64 -5.61 3.91
C ARG A 124 -18.84 -6.09 2.71
N ILE A 125 -17.96 -7.07 2.94
CA ILE A 125 -17.25 -7.73 1.85
C ILE A 125 -18.26 -8.44 0.96
N ALA A 126 -18.22 -8.16 -0.34
CA ALA A 126 -19.10 -8.77 -1.33
C ALA A 126 -18.85 -10.28 -1.41
N ARG A 127 -19.90 -11.04 -1.70
CA ARG A 127 -19.81 -12.51 -1.77
C ARG A 127 -19.02 -12.96 -3.01
N ALA A 128 -18.21 -14.00 -2.86
CA ALA A 128 -17.35 -14.50 -3.94
C ALA A 128 -18.14 -14.98 -5.17
N ASP A 129 -19.31 -15.59 -4.97
CA ASP A 129 -20.20 -16.02 -6.06
C ASP A 129 -20.75 -14.83 -6.86
N PHE A 130 -21.10 -13.75 -6.17
CA PHE A 130 -21.53 -12.50 -6.80
C PHE A 130 -20.36 -11.84 -7.57
N ILE A 131 -19.18 -11.77 -6.97
CA ILE A 131 -17.99 -11.19 -7.62
C ILE A 131 -17.66 -11.95 -8.90
N ALA A 132 -17.75 -13.29 -8.90
CA ALA A 132 -17.49 -14.11 -10.07
C ALA A 132 -18.45 -13.82 -11.25
N THR A 133 -19.63 -13.24 -11.00
CA THR A 133 -20.55 -12.81 -12.06
C THR A 133 -20.18 -11.46 -12.65
N ILE A 134 -19.52 -10.59 -11.87
CA ILE A 134 -19.13 -9.24 -12.29
C ILE A 134 -17.75 -9.24 -12.95
N ILE A 135 -16.83 -10.06 -12.42
CA ILE A 135 -15.44 -10.16 -12.86
C ILE A 135 -15.14 -11.60 -13.25
N PRO A 136 -15.70 -12.11 -14.34
CA PRO A 136 -15.41 -13.46 -14.80
C PRO A 136 -14.00 -13.52 -15.41
N GLY A 137 -13.10 -14.30 -14.76
CA GLY A 137 -11.84 -14.67 -15.39
C GLY A 137 -10.77 -13.59 -15.41
N ALA A 138 -10.62 -12.82 -14.33
CA ALA A 138 -9.47 -11.92 -14.18
C ALA A 138 -8.15 -12.67 -14.46
N PRO A 139 -7.32 -12.20 -15.41
CA PRO A 139 -6.04 -12.83 -15.74
C PRO A 139 -5.17 -12.97 -14.51
N GLN A 140 -4.60 -14.15 -14.29
CA GLN A 140 -3.71 -14.45 -13.18
C GLN A 140 -2.32 -14.78 -13.71
N SER A 141 -1.28 -14.26 -13.06
CA SER A 141 0.09 -14.65 -13.29
C SER A 141 0.52 -15.68 -12.24
N PRO A 142 1.25 -16.74 -12.64
CA PRO A 142 1.83 -17.70 -11.70
C PRO A 142 3.06 -17.14 -10.96
N ASP A 143 3.55 -15.96 -11.36
CA ASP A 143 4.74 -15.35 -10.77
C ASP A 143 4.43 -14.68 -9.44
N HIS A 144 5.42 -14.68 -8.54
CA HIS A 144 5.35 -14.04 -7.24
C HIS A 144 6.51 -13.07 -7.04
N ALA A 145 6.20 -11.81 -6.68
CA ALA A 145 7.19 -10.88 -6.15
C ALA A 145 7.49 -11.21 -4.68
N ILE A 146 6.44 -11.58 -3.95
CA ILE A 146 6.48 -12.10 -2.58
C ILE A 146 5.54 -13.31 -2.56
N GLU A 147 6.03 -14.48 -2.12
CA GLU A 147 5.28 -15.74 -2.12
C GLU A 147 3.99 -15.62 -1.30
N GLU A 148 4.12 -15.17 -0.05
CA GLU A 148 3.04 -15.06 0.89
C GLU A 148 2.16 -13.85 0.59
N ARG A 149 0.93 -13.88 1.08
CA ARG A 149 0.09 -12.67 1.12
C ARG A 149 0.59 -11.68 2.16
N ALA A 150 0.20 -10.41 2.04
CA ALA A 150 0.50 -9.38 3.03
C ALA A 150 0.04 -9.81 4.44
N PRO A 151 0.96 -9.90 5.43
CA PRO A 151 0.66 -10.41 6.77
C PRO A 151 -0.26 -9.45 7.53
N LYS A 152 -0.96 -9.99 8.53
CA LYS A 152 -1.69 -9.17 9.48
C LYS A 152 -0.71 -8.61 10.51
N VAL A 153 -0.68 -7.29 10.65
CA VAL A 153 0.05 -6.62 11.73
C VAL A 153 -0.80 -6.66 13.00
N ASN A 154 -0.18 -7.02 14.11
CA ASN A 154 -0.81 -6.99 15.43
C ASN A 154 0.16 -6.31 16.41
N LEU A 155 -0.38 -5.67 17.43
CA LEU A 155 0.42 -5.21 18.56
C LEU A 155 1.01 -6.43 19.30
N PRO A 156 2.27 -6.37 19.74
CA PRO A 156 2.83 -7.37 20.64
C PRO A 156 2.00 -7.49 21.92
N ARG A 157 1.86 -8.70 22.44
CA ARG A 157 1.08 -8.92 23.67
C ARG A 157 1.72 -8.15 24.84
N GLY A 158 0.93 -7.30 25.51
CA GLY A 158 1.40 -6.48 26.64
C GLY A 158 2.26 -5.29 26.22
N ALA A 159 2.28 -4.93 24.92
CA ALA A 159 3.04 -3.76 24.47
C ALA A 159 2.51 -2.48 25.13
N GLU A 160 3.42 -1.69 25.66
CA GLU A 160 3.14 -0.32 26.06
C GLU A 160 3.13 0.57 24.81
N LEU A 161 2.09 1.36 24.66
CA LEU A 161 1.92 2.28 23.55
C LEU A 161 2.35 3.69 23.94
N GLU A 162 3.28 4.24 23.20
CA GLU A 162 3.71 5.62 23.33
C GLU A 162 2.99 6.47 22.27
N ARG A 163 2.35 7.56 22.68
CA ARG A 163 1.80 8.53 21.74
C ARG A 163 2.94 9.35 21.16
N ILE A 164 3.11 9.27 19.82
CA ILE A 164 4.22 9.92 19.10
C ILE A 164 3.79 11.13 18.29
N GLY A 165 2.49 11.34 18.10
CA GLY A 165 2.00 12.49 17.34
C GLY A 165 0.51 12.40 17.05
N GLU A 166 0.08 13.34 16.23
CA GLU A 166 -1.27 13.37 15.64
C GLU A 166 -1.23 14.05 14.27
N HIS A 167 -2.17 13.72 13.41
CA HIS A 167 -2.37 14.39 12.14
C HIS A 167 -3.84 14.69 11.92
N ARG A 168 -4.16 15.96 11.63
CA ARG A 168 -5.50 16.36 11.19
C ARG A 168 -5.59 16.22 9.68
N VAL A 169 -6.57 15.47 9.20
CA VAL A 169 -6.78 15.25 7.75
C VAL A 169 -7.14 16.57 7.06
N LEU A 170 -6.30 16.98 6.11
CA LEU A 170 -6.40 18.22 5.36
C LEU A 170 -6.71 17.93 3.88
N TYR A 171 -6.91 18.99 3.10
CA TYR A 171 -7.20 18.91 1.65
C TYR A 171 -6.17 18.06 0.88
N SER A 172 -4.87 18.21 1.18
CA SER A 172 -3.79 17.50 0.50
C SER A 172 -3.69 15.99 0.83
N ASP A 173 -4.45 15.54 1.83
CA ASP A 173 -4.49 14.13 2.21
C ASP A 173 -5.61 13.37 1.49
N VAL A 174 -6.60 14.09 0.97
CA VAL A 174 -7.86 13.53 0.48
C VAL A 174 -7.77 13.18 -1.00
N ASP A 175 -8.20 11.98 -1.36
CA ASP A 175 -8.33 11.53 -2.73
C ASP A 175 -9.74 11.71 -3.31
N HIS A 176 -9.97 11.22 -4.54
CA HIS A 176 -11.26 11.29 -5.22
C HIS A 176 -12.38 10.50 -4.53
N ASN A 177 -12.05 9.57 -3.61
CA ASN A 177 -13.02 8.84 -2.80
C ASN A 177 -13.53 9.67 -1.60
N ARG A 178 -13.02 10.92 -1.43
CA ARG A 178 -13.40 11.89 -0.38
C ARG A 178 -13.00 11.48 1.03
N HIS A 179 -11.98 10.63 1.17
CA HIS A 179 -11.33 10.31 2.43
C HIS A 179 -9.80 10.32 2.27
N ALA A 180 -9.08 10.24 3.38
CA ALA A 180 -7.63 10.24 3.34
C ALA A 180 -7.14 9.09 2.47
N ASN A 181 -6.26 9.41 1.51
CA ASN A 181 -5.61 8.42 0.67
C ASN A 181 -4.76 7.49 1.55
N ASN A 182 -4.84 6.19 1.30
CA ASN A 182 -4.13 5.14 2.05
C ASN A 182 -2.62 5.40 2.18
N VAL A 183 -2.01 5.98 1.16
CA VAL A 183 -0.58 6.30 1.13
C VAL A 183 -0.20 7.32 2.19
N LYS A 184 -1.11 8.21 2.58
CA LYS A 184 -0.89 9.27 3.57
C LYS A 184 -0.61 8.72 4.96
N TYR A 185 -1.17 7.58 5.31
CA TYR A 185 -0.93 6.96 6.62
C TYR A 185 0.56 6.69 6.84
N THR A 186 1.22 6.08 5.86
CA THR A 186 2.68 5.87 5.92
C THR A 186 3.46 7.18 5.95
N ALA A 187 3.02 8.21 5.23
CA ALA A 187 3.68 9.52 5.30
C ALA A 187 3.58 10.12 6.71
N TRP A 188 2.41 10.11 7.34
CA TRP A 188 2.22 10.61 8.73
C TRP A 188 3.02 9.81 9.74
N VAL A 189 3.14 8.49 9.55
CA VAL A 189 3.97 7.63 10.41
C VAL A 189 5.43 8.02 10.28
N MET A 190 5.96 8.17 9.06
CA MET A 190 7.34 8.58 8.82
C MET A 190 7.64 9.97 9.41
N ASP A 191 6.67 10.91 9.35
CA ASP A 191 6.82 12.26 9.92
C ASP A 191 6.83 12.23 11.46
N ALA A 192 6.16 11.26 12.09
CA ALA A 192 6.05 11.15 13.56
C ALA A 192 7.17 10.31 14.20
N LEU A 193 7.89 9.51 13.42
CA LEU A 193 9.03 8.74 13.93
C LEU A 193 10.24 9.64 14.22
N PRO A 194 11.18 9.21 15.11
CA PRO A 194 12.40 9.97 15.40
C PRO A 194 13.18 10.33 14.14
N GLN A 195 13.60 11.59 14.03
CA GLN A 195 14.25 12.10 12.82
C GLN A 195 15.58 11.42 12.52
N ASP A 196 16.37 11.10 13.53
CA ASP A 196 17.61 10.34 13.41
C ASP A 196 17.36 8.98 12.76
N LEU A 197 16.28 8.28 13.19
CA LEU A 197 15.89 7.01 12.59
C LEU A 197 15.57 7.15 11.09
N VAL A 198 14.63 8.03 10.73
CA VAL A 198 14.14 8.11 9.35
C VAL A 198 15.11 8.82 8.40
N CYS A 199 16.01 9.67 8.93
CA CYS A 199 17.01 10.38 8.13
C CYS A 199 18.32 9.59 7.96
N GLU A 200 18.66 8.67 8.86
CA GLU A 200 19.94 7.96 8.84
C GLU A 200 19.80 6.49 8.45
N LYS A 201 18.69 5.83 8.80
CA LYS A 201 18.47 4.42 8.51
C LYS A 201 17.56 4.20 7.32
N SER A 202 17.81 3.11 6.59
CA SER A 202 16.96 2.71 5.46
C SER A 202 15.87 1.77 5.93
N LEU A 203 14.64 2.00 5.46
CA LEU A 203 13.54 1.08 5.68
C LEU A 203 13.74 -0.17 4.83
N ARG A 204 13.71 -1.35 5.46
CA ARG A 204 13.84 -2.66 4.80
C ARG A 204 12.49 -3.27 4.48
N GLU A 205 11.56 -3.18 5.42
CA GLU A 205 10.23 -3.74 5.26
C GLU A 205 9.17 -2.78 5.81
N LEU A 206 8.07 -2.72 5.10
CA LEU A 206 6.84 -2.03 5.49
C LEU A 206 5.67 -2.97 5.34
N THR A 207 4.84 -3.09 6.37
CA THR A 207 3.55 -3.77 6.28
C THR A 207 2.46 -2.85 6.81
N VAL A 208 1.43 -2.62 6.02
CA VAL A 208 0.28 -1.79 6.41
C VAL A 208 -0.99 -2.61 6.39
N ASN A 209 -1.80 -2.49 7.45
CA ASN A 209 -3.18 -2.94 7.46
C ASN A 209 -4.10 -1.72 7.52
N PHE A 210 -4.96 -1.59 6.52
CA PHE A 210 -5.95 -0.52 6.39
C PHE A 210 -7.27 -1.00 6.98
N ASN A 211 -7.68 -0.43 8.13
CA ASN A 211 -8.82 -0.92 8.88
C ASN A 211 -10.07 -0.07 8.67
N ARG A 212 -9.92 1.23 8.54
CA ARG A 212 -11.03 2.19 8.40
C ARG A 212 -10.61 3.42 7.61
N GLU A 213 -11.55 3.99 6.87
CA GLU A 213 -11.41 5.31 6.25
C GLU A 213 -11.38 6.43 7.28
N VAL A 214 -10.68 7.52 6.95
CA VAL A 214 -10.66 8.76 7.74
C VAL A 214 -11.06 9.92 6.84
N ARG A 215 -11.92 10.79 7.34
CA ARG A 215 -12.51 11.89 6.57
C ARG A 215 -11.81 13.22 6.81
N PRO A 216 -11.96 14.18 5.89
CA PRO A 216 -11.48 15.55 6.08
C PRO A 216 -11.91 16.14 7.42
N GLY A 217 -10.94 16.73 8.15
CA GLY A 217 -11.17 17.36 9.43
C GLY A 217 -11.11 16.43 10.64
N GLU A 218 -11.16 15.13 10.47
CA GLU A 218 -10.88 14.17 11.55
C GLU A 218 -9.39 14.22 11.93
N THR A 219 -9.07 13.91 13.18
CA THR A 219 -7.71 13.83 13.68
C THR A 219 -7.35 12.38 13.99
N VAL A 220 -6.19 11.96 13.50
CA VAL A 220 -5.63 10.63 13.75
C VAL A 220 -4.47 10.78 14.73
N GLU A 221 -4.58 10.18 15.89
CA GLU A 221 -3.51 10.06 16.87
C GLU A 221 -2.63 8.87 16.54
N LEU A 222 -1.31 9.04 16.65
CA LEU A 222 -0.31 8.03 16.31
C LEU A 222 0.33 7.48 17.58
N TYR A 223 0.32 6.16 17.71
CA TYR A 223 0.88 5.44 18.84
C TYR A 223 1.87 4.40 18.34
N ARG A 224 3.03 4.29 18.98
CA ARG A 224 4.04 3.31 18.64
C ARG A 224 4.30 2.31 19.75
N ALA A 225 4.74 1.13 19.34
CA ALA A 225 5.38 0.12 20.16
C ALA A 225 6.60 -0.43 19.45
N LEU A 226 7.52 -1.05 20.18
CA LEU A 226 8.65 -1.77 19.62
C LEU A 226 8.37 -3.28 19.68
N ALA A 227 8.53 -3.96 18.56
CA ALA A 227 8.42 -5.41 18.48
C ALA A 227 9.72 -6.08 18.96
N PRO A 228 9.68 -7.36 19.41
CA PRO A 228 10.88 -8.07 19.91
C PRO A 228 12.02 -8.17 18.90
N ASP A 229 11.73 -8.11 17.60
CA ASP A 229 12.71 -8.14 16.52
C ASP A 229 13.23 -6.75 16.10
N GLY A 230 12.91 -5.71 16.89
CA GLY A 230 13.33 -4.35 16.64
C GLY A 230 12.48 -3.56 15.64
N ALA A 231 11.42 -4.14 15.09
CA ALA A 231 10.51 -3.41 14.23
C ALA A 231 9.62 -2.44 15.02
N TYR A 232 9.37 -1.28 14.46
CA TYR A 232 8.38 -0.35 14.97
C TYR A 232 6.98 -0.79 14.54
N ILE A 233 6.06 -0.86 15.49
CA ILE A 233 4.64 -1.01 15.22
C ILE A 233 3.97 0.33 15.51
N VAL A 234 3.35 0.92 14.50
CA VAL A 234 2.65 2.20 14.66
C VAL A 234 1.18 2.01 14.30
N GLU A 235 0.29 2.42 15.19
CA GLU A 235 -1.13 2.46 14.87
C GLU A 235 -1.66 3.89 14.87
N GLY A 236 -2.58 4.14 13.94
CA GLY A 236 -3.36 5.38 13.89
C GLY A 236 -4.76 5.15 14.46
N ARG A 237 -5.20 6.05 15.33
CA ARG A 237 -6.53 6.03 15.95
C ARG A 237 -7.30 7.34 15.70
N CYS A 238 -8.57 7.20 15.38
CA CYS A 238 -9.51 8.32 15.35
C CYS A 238 -10.55 8.08 16.47
N GLY A 239 -10.36 8.71 17.62
CA GLY A 239 -11.01 8.33 18.86
C GLY A 239 -10.66 6.88 19.24
N ASP A 240 -11.69 6.07 19.53
CA ASP A 240 -11.49 4.65 19.88
C ASP A 240 -11.30 3.72 18.67
N ARG A 241 -11.39 4.25 17.45
CA ARG A 241 -11.29 3.45 16.23
C ARG A 241 -9.85 3.36 15.76
N GLN A 242 -9.27 2.16 15.71
CA GLN A 242 -8.02 1.93 14.97
C GLN A 242 -8.29 2.04 13.48
N VAL A 243 -7.68 3.02 12.82
CA VAL A 243 -7.87 3.29 11.38
C VAL A 243 -6.86 2.57 10.52
N PHE A 244 -5.63 2.42 11.00
CA PHE A 244 -4.59 1.60 10.39
C PHE A 244 -3.63 1.07 11.45
N ILE A 245 -2.80 0.11 11.05
CA ILE A 245 -1.64 -0.32 11.82
C ILE A 245 -0.51 -0.70 10.86
N GLU A 246 0.69 -0.21 11.13
CA GLU A 246 1.88 -0.43 10.31
C GLU A 246 2.99 -1.10 11.11
N ARG A 247 3.77 -1.92 10.42
CA ARG A 247 5.04 -2.48 10.91
C ARG A 247 6.16 -2.00 10.00
N LEU A 248 7.19 -1.39 10.59
CA LEU A 248 8.34 -0.82 9.90
C LEU A 248 9.61 -1.45 10.46
N LEU A 249 10.39 -2.10 9.60
CA LEU A 249 11.69 -2.66 9.95
C LEU A 249 12.77 -1.86 9.22
N PHE A 250 13.61 -1.18 9.97
CA PHE A 250 14.77 -0.45 9.45
C PHE A 250 16.03 -1.33 9.47
N GLU A 251 17.02 -0.92 8.70
CA GLU A 251 18.37 -1.49 8.78
C GLU A 251 18.94 -1.35 10.19
N ALA A 252 19.75 -2.33 10.61
CA ALA A 252 20.41 -2.34 11.91
C ALA A 252 21.42 -1.20 12.09
#